data_85826299976872d53ae608f6d502f328
#
_entry.id   85826299976872d53ae608f6d502f328
#
_cell.length_a   1.000
_cell.length_b   1.000
_cell.length_c   1.000
_cell.angle_alpha   90.00
_cell.angle_beta   90.00
_cell.angle_gamma   90.00
#
_symmetry.space_group_name_H-M   'P 1'
#
loop_
_entity.id
_entity.type
_entity.pdbx_description
1 polymer ?
#
loop_
_entity_poly.entity_id
_entity_poly.type
_entity_poly.pdbx_seq_one_letter_code
_entity_poly.pdbx_strand_id
1 'polypeptide(L)'
;KRIGVAIDNKAVPAEEHETWLGIIDPRIALLLELQRAFGLRFEESAKLDSRAAWQQSHTGWLNVTDGTKGGRKRRVPMVRDEQLAALEQAVEAQGDDRSLIFGAMPYDDFRQECYRQTVRHGIRFHRERHAYAQQRYRDLVGVDCPVACGIDHGRAHHTWLSKQLGISLDAAKELDDTARDQIALELGHNRREVSNAYLG
;
A
#
# COMPACT_ATOMS: atom_id res chain seq x y z
N LYS A 1 -7.74 21.86 2.96
CA LYS A 1 -6.75 21.78 1.87
C LYS A 1 -7.33 20.87 0.79
N ARG A 2 -7.49 21.34 -0.45
CA ARG A 2 -7.93 20.48 -1.57
C ARG A 2 -6.86 19.42 -1.79
N ILE A 3 -7.26 18.15 -1.91
CA ILE A 3 -6.39 17.05 -2.28
C ILE A 3 -6.33 17.07 -3.81
N GLY A 4 -5.11 17.15 -4.33
CA GLY A 4 -4.91 17.14 -5.79
C GLY A 4 -5.15 15.74 -6.36
N VAL A 5 -5.61 15.69 -7.59
CA VAL A 5 -5.63 14.48 -8.42
C VAL A 5 -4.20 14.21 -8.88
N ALA A 6 -3.74 12.96 -8.78
CA ALA A 6 -2.42 12.58 -9.30
C ALA A 6 -2.46 12.64 -10.85
N ILE A 7 -1.48 13.34 -11.41
CA ILE A 7 -1.25 13.41 -12.86
C ILE A 7 -0.08 12.52 -13.30
N ASP A 8 0.84 12.25 -12.38
CA ASP A 8 2.01 11.38 -12.60
C ASP A 8 1.83 10.08 -11.82
N ASN A 9 2.15 8.96 -12.46
CA ASN A 9 2.19 7.67 -11.79
C ASN A 9 3.42 7.60 -10.86
N LYS A 10 3.16 7.50 -9.55
CA LYS A 10 4.19 7.41 -8.50
C LYS A 10 4.38 6.00 -7.97
N ALA A 11 3.61 5.02 -8.44
CA ALA A 11 3.80 3.63 -8.06
C ALA A 11 5.15 3.11 -8.54
N VAL A 12 5.75 2.23 -7.77
CA VAL A 12 6.98 1.54 -8.15
C VAL A 12 6.59 0.40 -9.10
N PRO A 13 7.18 0.31 -10.30
CA PRO A 13 7.07 -0.87 -11.14
C PRO A 13 7.60 -2.12 -10.43
N ALA A 14 7.10 -3.29 -10.79
CA ALA A 14 7.52 -4.55 -10.16
C ALA A 14 9.03 -4.80 -10.31
N GLU A 15 9.58 -4.59 -11.50
CA GLU A 15 11.02 -4.76 -11.78
C GLU A 15 11.91 -3.82 -10.95
N GLU A 16 11.48 -2.56 -10.75
CA GLU A 16 12.20 -1.61 -9.91
C GLU A 16 12.12 -2.02 -8.43
N HIS A 17 10.97 -2.52 -7.97
CA HIS A 17 10.79 -3.06 -6.63
C HIS A 17 11.73 -4.23 -6.37
N GLU A 18 11.74 -5.25 -7.23
CA GLU A 18 12.63 -6.40 -7.11
C GLU A 18 14.12 -6.00 -7.08
N THR A 19 14.48 -5.03 -7.92
CA THR A 19 15.84 -4.48 -7.90
C THR A 19 16.17 -3.86 -6.54
N TRP A 20 15.23 -3.13 -5.93
CA TRP A 20 15.44 -2.51 -4.63
C TRP A 20 15.63 -3.54 -3.52
N LEU A 21 14.84 -4.63 -3.53
CA LEU A 21 14.95 -5.69 -2.54
C LEU A 21 16.33 -6.33 -2.52
N GLY A 22 16.98 -6.44 -3.71
CA GLY A 22 18.29 -7.06 -3.86
C GLY A 22 19.49 -6.20 -3.43
N ILE A 23 19.31 -4.88 -3.20
CA ILE A 23 20.43 -3.95 -2.97
C ILE A 23 20.43 -3.26 -1.60
N ILE A 24 19.41 -3.50 -0.77
CA ILE A 24 19.30 -2.92 0.58
C ILE A 24 19.31 -4.03 1.63
N ASP A 25 19.45 -3.62 2.89
CA ASP A 25 19.35 -4.54 4.03
C ASP A 25 18.04 -5.36 3.96
N PRO A 26 18.09 -6.70 4.13
CA PRO A 26 16.91 -7.56 4.02
C PRO A 26 15.74 -7.15 4.93
N ARG A 27 16.01 -6.65 6.13
CA ARG A 27 14.96 -6.19 7.05
C ARG A 27 14.30 -4.90 6.55
N ILE A 28 15.07 -4.01 5.90
CA ILE A 28 14.54 -2.81 5.25
C ILE A 28 13.75 -3.19 3.99
N ALA A 29 14.22 -4.19 3.25
CA ALA A 29 13.49 -4.74 2.10
C ALA A 29 12.09 -5.23 2.51
N LEU A 30 11.97 -5.93 3.63
CA LEU A 30 10.68 -6.36 4.17
C LEU A 30 9.72 -5.21 4.48
N LEU A 31 10.22 -4.02 4.88
CA LEU A 31 9.36 -2.86 5.03
C LEU A 31 8.74 -2.44 3.70
N LEU A 32 9.50 -2.50 2.60
CA LEU A 32 8.98 -2.21 1.25
C LEU A 32 7.93 -3.25 0.84
N GLU A 33 8.22 -4.54 1.04
CA GLU A 33 7.28 -5.62 0.74
C GLU A 33 5.96 -5.47 1.52
N LEU A 34 6.02 -5.23 2.84
CA LEU A 34 4.83 -5.01 3.66
C LEU A 34 4.04 -3.77 3.21
N GLN A 35 4.73 -2.69 2.80
CA GLN A 35 4.07 -1.50 2.28
C GLN A 35 3.39 -1.77 0.94
N ARG A 36 4.02 -2.55 0.06
CA ARG A 36 3.46 -2.98 -1.22
C ARG A 36 2.30 -3.95 -1.05
N ALA A 37 2.44 -4.91 -0.13
CA ALA A 37 1.43 -5.94 0.11
C ALA A 37 0.16 -5.41 0.80
N PHE A 38 0.29 -4.44 1.73
CA PHE A 38 -0.78 -4.00 2.61
C PHE A 38 -1.04 -2.48 2.60
N GLY A 39 -0.35 -1.73 1.78
CA GLY A 39 -0.48 -0.27 1.74
C GLY A 39 -0.09 0.40 3.05
N LEU A 40 0.84 -0.17 3.82
CA LEU A 40 1.28 0.38 5.09
C LEU A 40 2.08 1.68 4.90
N ARG A 41 2.06 2.55 5.90
CA ARG A 41 3.04 3.63 6.03
C ARG A 41 4.34 3.07 6.60
N PHE A 42 5.44 3.79 6.44
CA PHE A 42 6.73 3.38 6.99
C PHE A 42 6.65 3.01 8.48
N GLU A 43 6.08 3.89 9.29
CA GLU A 43 5.95 3.65 10.73
C GLU A 43 5.06 2.44 11.05
N GLU A 44 3.99 2.25 10.28
CA GLU A 44 3.08 1.11 10.43
C GLU A 44 3.79 -0.21 10.10
N SER A 45 4.58 -0.26 9.01
CA SER A 45 5.36 -1.46 8.68
C SER A 45 6.48 -1.73 9.68
N ALA A 46 7.18 -0.69 10.16
CA ALA A 46 8.24 -0.83 11.14
C ALA A 46 7.75 -1.34 12.50
N LYS A 47 6.58 -0.87 12.95
CA LYS A 47 5.98 -1.20 14.26
C LYS A 47 5.02 -2.39 14.23
N LEU A 48 4.81 -3.02 13.06
CA LEU A 48 3.94 -4.18 12.94
C LEU A 48 4.47 -5.32 13.82
N ASP A 49 3.63 -5.87 14.70
CA ASP A 49 3.84 -7.18 15.29
C ASP A 49 3.41 -8.25 14.28
N SER A 50 4.38 -8.72 13.49
CA SER A 50 4.13 -9.67 12.40
C SER A 50 3.64 -11.02 12.93
N ARG A 51 4.09 -11.46 14.11
CA ARG A 51 3.64 -12.71 14.73
C ARG A 51 2.17 -12.64 15.12
N ALA A 52 1.76 -11.54 15.78
CA ALA A 52 0.35 -11.33 16.12
C ALA A 52 -0.52 -11.20 14.86
N ALA A 53 -0.02 -10.54 13.83
CA ALA A 53 -0.69 -10.42 12.53
C ALA A 53 -0.83 -11.77 11.83
N TRP A 54 0.21 -12.61 11.84
CA TRP A 54 0.19 -13.96 11.29
C TRP A 54 -0.82 -14.86 11.99
N GLN A 55 -0.85 -14.84 13.32
CA GLN A 55 -1.83 -15.60 14.11
C GLN A 55 -3.29 -15.24 13.77
N GLN A 56 -3.53 -14.00 13.35
CA GLN A 56 -4.85 -13.51 12.98
C GLN A 56 -5.14 -13.64 11.48
N SER A 57 -4.20 -14.10 10.66
CA SER A 57 -4.33 -14.16 9.19
C SER A 57 -5.52 -15.01 8.73
N HIS A 58 -5.89 -16.04 9.49
CA HIS A 58 -7.07 -16.87 9.23
C HIS A 58 -8.39 -16.08 9.19
N THR A 59 -8.42 -14.86 9.74
CA THR A 59 -9.60 -13.98 9.67
C THR A 59 -9.77 -13.31 8.30
N GLY A 60 -8.75 -13.39 7.43
CA GLY A 60 -8.69 -12.70 6.15
C GLY A 60 -8.37 -11.19 6.25
N TRP A 61 -7.92 -10.72 7.43
CA TRP A 61 -7.68 -9.30 7.67
C TRP A 61 -6.37 -9.04 8.43
N LEU A 62 -5.59 -8.07 7.96
CA LEU A 62 -4.52 -7.45 8.73
C LEU A 62 -5.09 -6.29 9.57
N ASN A 63 -4.93 -6.35 10.89
CA ASN A 63 -5.27 -5.24 11.78
C ASN A 63 -4.07 -4.29 11.90
N VAL A 64 -4.22 -3.05 11.46
CA VAL A 64 -3.19 -2.01 11.57
C VAL A 64 -3.53 -1.11 12.75
N THR A 65 -2.79 -1.26 13.84
CA THR A 65 -3.04 -0.59 15.13
C THR A 65 -1.94 0.37 15.54
N ASP A 66 -0.69 0.03 15.24
CA ASP A 66 0.49 0.76 15.68
C ASP A 66 1.09 1.61 14.55
N GLY A 67 1.75 2.71 14.91
CA GLY A 67 2.31 3.65 13.94
C GLY A 67 1.28 4.42 13.10
N THR A 68 0.01 4.33 13.44
CA THR A 68 -1.07 4.94 12.67
C THR A 68 -1.15 6.44 12.89
N LYS A 69 -1.22 7.21 11.80
CA LYS A 69 -1.34 8.66 11.88
C LYS A 69 -2.64 9.08 12.58
N GLY A 70 -2.51 9.74 13.73
CA GLY A 70 -3.63 10.17 14.56
C GLY A 70 -4.36 9.01 15.26
N GLY A 71 -3.69 7.88 15.51
CA GLY A 71 -4.23 6.74 16.25
C GLY A 71 -5.34 5.97 15.54
N ARG A 72 -5.52 6.17 14.22
CA ARG A 72 -6.60 5.52 13.47
C ARG A 72 -6.28 4.07 13.16
N LYS A 73 -6.93 3.19 13.88
CA LYS A 73 -6.92 1.77 13.57
C LYS A 73 -7.69 1.52 12.27
N ARG A 74 -7.22 0.54 11.48
CA ARG A 74 -7.90 0.07 10.27
C ARG A 74 -7.63 -1.39 10.02
N ARG A 75 -8.35 -1.95 9.07
CA ARG A 75 -8.11 -3.31 8.57
C ARG A 75 -7.82 -3.29 7.09
N VAL A 76 -6.91 -4.15 6.67
CA VAL A 76 -6.55 -4.35 5.28
C VAL A 76 -6.88 -5.81 4.94
N PRO A 77 -7.61 -6.09 3.85
CA PRO A 77 -7.96 -7.46 3.49
C PRO A 77 -6.72 -8.23 3.00
N MET A 78 -6.66 -9.50 3.36
CA MET A 78 -5.69 -10.46 2.85
C MET A 78 -6.37 -11.28 1.75
N VAL A 79 -6.16 -10.92 0.51
CA VAL A 79 -6.85 -11.49 -0.66
C VAL A 79 -5.89 -12.05 -1.70
N ARG A 80 -4.57 -11.99 -1.43
CA ARG A 80 -3.52 -12.43 -2.33
C ARG A 80 -2.46 -13.22 -1.57
N ASP A 81 -1.91 -14.23 -2.21
CA ASP A 81 -0.87 -15.10 -1.63
C ASP A 81 0.41 -14.33 -1.30
N GLU A 82 0.77 -13.31 -2.08
CA GLU A 82 1.93 -12.47 -1.84
C GLU A 82 1.84 -11.72 -0.51
N GLN A 83 0.62 -11.41 -0.04
CA GLN A 83 0.42 -10.79 1.27
C GLN A 83 0.78 -11.75 2.42
N LEU A 84 0.41 -13.02 2.28
CA LEU A 84 0.76 -14.04 3.27
C LEU A 84 2.26 -14.32 3.25
N ALA A 85 2.86 -14.43 2.06
CA ALA A 85 4.30 -14.64 1.92
C ALA A 85 5.12 -13.50 2.55
N ALA A 86 4.76 -12.24 2.29
CA ALA A 86 5.42 -11.07 2.90
C ALA A 86 5.28 -11.07 4.44
N LEU A 87 4.11 -11.49 4.95
CA LEU A 87 3.88 -11.56 6.38
C LEU A 87 4.68 -12.70 7.04
N GLU A 88 4.79 -13.85 6.38
CA GLU A 88 5.59 -14.99 6.85
C GLU A 88 7.08 -14.62 6.97
N GLN A 89 7.64 -14.00 5.95
CA GLN A 89 9.02 -13.49 5.97
C GLN A 89 9.22 -12.44 7.08
N ALA A 90 8.23 -11.58 7.30
CA ALA A 90 8.27 -10.60 8.37
C ALA A 90 8.25 -11.25 9.76
N VAL A 91 7.55 -12.36 9.94
CA VAL A 91 7.56 -13.17 11.18
C VAL A 91 8.97 -13.73 11.44
N GLU A 92 9.59 -14.32 10.41
CA GLU A 92 10.94 -14.85 10.53
C GLU A 92 11.97 -13.77 10.88
N ALA A 93 11.90 -12.62 10.20
CA ALA A 93 12.81 -11.52 10.43
C ALA A 93 12.60 -10.82 11.79
N GLN A 94 11.36 -10.80 12.29
CA GLN A 94 11.02 -10.26 13.60
C GLN A 94 11.65 -11.08 14.72
N GLY A 95 11.66 -12.40 14.60
CA GLY A 95 12.19 -13.31 15.62
C GLY A 95 11.56 -13.07 16.98
N ASP A 96 12.37 -12.82 18.01
CA ASP A 96 11.91 -12.52 19.38
C ASP A 96 11.62 -11.04 19.63
N ASP A 97 11.96 -10.17 18.70
CA ASP A 97 11.66 -8.74 18.78
C ASP A 97 10.14 -8.47 18.78
N ARG A 98 9.73 -7.27 19.17
CA ARG A 98 8.32 -6.86 19.17
C ARG A 98 7.81 -6.44 17.79
N SER A 99 8.72 -6.18 16.85
CA SER A 99 8.42 -5.68 15.50
C SER A 99 9.68 -5.84 14.63
N LEU A 100 9.69 -5.25 13.44
CA LEU A 100 10.89 -5.22 12.60
C LEU A 100 11.96 -4.19 13.05
N ILE A 101 11.71 -3.43 14.12
CA ILE A 101 12.72 -2.58 14.76
C ILE A 101 13.68 -3.47 15.55
N PHE A 102 14.99 -3.28 15.35
CA PHE A 102 16.03 -4.10 15.98
C PHE A 102 16.05 -3.95 17.51
N GLY A 103 15.76 -4.99 18.25
CA GLY A 103 15.97 -5.09 19.69
C GLY A 103 15.53 -3.84 20.48
N ALA A 104 16.46 -3.23 21.19
CA ALA A 104 16.22 -2.02 21.97
C ALA A 104 16.42 -0.70 21.19
N MET A 105 16.59 -0.74 19.86
CA MET A 105 16.80 0.47 19.05
C MET A 105 15.58 1.39 19.13
N PRO A 106 15.75 2.70 19.44
CA PRO A 106 14.66 3.67 19.34
C PRO A 106 14.12 3.78 17.91
N TYR A 107 12.81 4.00 17.77
CA TYR A 107 12.17 4.13 16.45
C TYR A 107 12.81 5.21 15.56
N ASP A 108 13.17 6.35 16.13
CA ASP A 108 13.76 7.44 15.36
C ASP A 108 15.15 7.09 14.81
N ASP A 109 15.95 6.35 15.56
CA ASP A 109 17.26 5.85 15.10
C ASP A 109 17.10 4.81 14.00
N PHE A 110 16.18 3.86 14.17
CA PHE A 110 15.81 2.88 13.13
C PHE A 110 15.35 3.57 11.87
N ARG A 111 14.47 4.56 12.00
CA ARG A 111 13.98 5.34 10.87
C ARG A 111 15.12 6.05 10.14
N GLN A 112 16.01 6.72 10.86
CA GLN A 112 17.16 7.41 10.27
C GLN A 112 18.06 6.44 9.50
N GLU A 113 18.34 5.27 10.07
CA GLU A 113 19.14 4.22 9.40
C GLU A 113 18.46 3.74 8.11
N CYS A 114 17.17 3.43 8.15
CA CYS A 114 16.42 3.03 6.95
C CYS A 114 16.48 4.10 5.85
N TYR A 115 16.24 5.36 6.20
CA TYR A 115 16.31 6.44 5.21
C TYR A 115 17.72 6.71 4.71
N ARG A 116 18.75 6.54 5.54
CA ARG A 116 20.16 6.68 5.14
C ARG A 116 20.53 5.66 4.05
N GLN A 117 20.06 4.43 4.18
CA GLN A 117 20.29 3.39 3.17
C GLN A 117 19.48 3.65 1.89
N THR A 118 18.19 3.90 2.02
CA THR A 118 17.28 4.03 0.89
C THR A 118 17.54 5.26 0.03
N VAL A 119 17.92 6.38 0.61
CA VAL A 119 18.23 7.63 -0.14
C VAL A 119 19.40 7.45 -1.11
N ARG A 120 20.41 6.65 -0.75
CA ARG A 120 21.57 6.38 -1.63
C ARG A 120 21.16 5.69 -2.94
N HIS A 121 20.07 4.96 -2.93
CA HIS A 121 19.55 4.20 -4.07
C HIS A 121 18.31 4.86 -4.71
N GLY A 122 17.95 6.08 -4.28
CA GLY A 122 16.75 6.77 -4.79
C GLY A 122 15.43 6.14 -4.36
N ILE A 123 15.47 5.21 -3.41
CA ILE A 123 14.30 4.46 -2.94
C ILE A 123 13.42 5.37 -2.06
N ARG A 124 12.11 5.33 -2.31
CA ARG A 124 11.12 6.10 -1.57
C ARG A 124 10.00 5.19 -1.09
N PHE A 125 9.96 4.87 0.17
CA PHE A 125 8.97 4.00 0.80
C PHE A 125 7.52 4.27 0.39
N HIS A 126 7.11 5.54 0.34
CA HIS A 126 5.73 5.89 0.04
C HIS A 126 5.26 5.48 -1.38
N ARG A 127 6.18 5.25 -2.32
CA ARG A 127 5.86 4.77 -3.67
C ARG A 127 5.26 3.36 -3.66
N GLU A 128 5.64 2.50 -2.72
CA GLU A 128 5.05 1.17 -2.54
C GLU A 128 3.57 1.23 -2.16
N ARG A 129 3.19 2.22 -1.37
CA ARG A 129 1.79 2.43 -1.03
C ARG A 129 0.95 2.90 -2.23
N HIS A 130 1.56 3.61 -3.20
CA HIS A 130 0.91 3.88 -4.49
C HIS A 130 0.73 2.59 -5.28
N ALA A 131 1.74 1.72 -5.30
CA ALA A 131 1.66 0.41 -5.97
C ALA A 131 0.53 -0.45 -5.37
N TYR A 132 0.43 -0.52 -4.03
CA TYR A 132 -0.70 -1.17 -3.36
C TYR A 132 -2.05 -0.63 -3.83
N ALA A 133 -2.24 0.68 -3.79
CA ALA A 133 -3.51 1.30 -4.14
C ALA A 133 -3.94 0.98 -5.59
N GLN A 134 -2.99 1.05 -6.53
CA GLN A 134 -3.24 0.75 -7.94
C GLN A 134 -3.51 -0.73 -8.18
N GLN A 135 -2.76 -1.63 -7.55
CA GLN A 135 -3.03 -3.06 -7.62
C GLN A 135 -4.41 -3.39 -7.01
N ARG A 136 -4.72 -2.79 -5.85
CA ARG A 136 -6.01 -3.00 -5.20
C ARG A 136 -7.19 -2.49 -6.04
N TYR A 137 -6.99 -1.38 -6.75
CA TYR A 137 -7.97 -0.89 -7.72
C TYR A 137 -8.21 -1.92 -8.83
N ARG A 138 -7.14 -2.48 -9.39
CA ARG A 138 -7.23 -3.53 -10.40
C ARG A 138 -7.95 -4.79 -9.89
N ASP A 139 -7.69 -5.19 -8.64
CA ASP A 139 -8.37 -6.33 -8.00
C ASP A 139 -9.88 -6.10 -7.87
N LEU A 140 -10.31 -4.86 -7.59
CA LEU A 140 -11.71 -4.50 -7.36
C LEU A 140 -12.48 -4.21 -8.66
N VAL A 141 -11.82 -3.61 -9.64
CA VAL A 141 -12.46 -3.09 -10.86
C VAL A 141 -12.19 -3.97 -12.08
N GLY A 142 -11.09 -4.74 -12.07
CA GLY A 142 -10.67 -5.59 -13.18
C GLY A 142 -9.81 -4.90 -14.24
N VAL A 143 -9.60 -3.58 -14.13
CA VAL A 143 -8.78 -2.78 -15.04
C VAL A 143 -7.98 -1.72 -14.29
N ASP A 144 -7.04 -1.06 -14.96
CA ASP A 144 -6.18 -0.06 -14.38
C ASP A 144 -6.92 1.24 -13.98
N CYS A 145 -6.41 1.90 -12.94
CA CYS A 145 -6.88 3.22 -12.49
C CYS A 145 -6.41 4.34 -13.46
N PRO A 146 -7.02 5.54 -13.39
CA PRO A 146 -6.71 6.66 -14.29
C PRO A 146 -5.23 6.94 -14.49
N VAL A 147 -4.47 7.10 -13.40
CA VAL A 147 -3.04 7.45 -13.50
C VAL A 147 -2.18 6.32 -14.08
N ALA A 148 -2.61 5.07 -13.97
CA ALA A 148 -1.89 3.92 -14.52
C ALA A 148 -2.18 3.72 -16.02
N CYS A 149 -3.42 3.99 -16.46
CA CYS A 149 -3.79 3.91 -17.88
C CYS A 149 -3.60 5.23 -18.66
N GLY A 150 -3.18 6.31 -17.99
CA GLY A 150 -2.95 7.61 -18.64
C GLY A 150 -4.23 8.32 -19.10
N ILE A 151 -5.34 8.10 -18.41
CA ILE A 151 -6.65 8.68 -18.72
C ILE A 151 -7.02 9.67 -17.62
N ASP A 152 -7.57 10.82 -17.99
CA ASP A 152 -7.98 11.84 -17.02
C ASP A 152 -9.05 11.32 -16.06
N HIS A 153 -8.89 11.65 -14.78
CA HIS A 153 -9.84 11.37 -13.73
C HIS A 153 -11.26 11.85 -14.03
N GLY A 154 -12.25 11.12 -13.58
CA GLY A 154 -13.67 11.50 -13.67
C GLY A 154 -14.32 10.99 -14.96
N ARG A 155 -15.07 11.83 -15.66
CA ARG A 155 -15.93 11.41 -16.78
C ARG A 155 -15.16 10.69 -17.91
N ALA A 156 -13.95 11.12 -18.21
CA ALA A 156 -13.13 10.47 -19.24
C ALA A 156 -12.83 9.02 -18.85
N HIS A 157 -12.40 8.79 -17.62
CA HIS A 157 -12.15 7.46 -17.10
C HIS A 157 -13.43 6.61 -16.99
N HIS A 158 -14.53 7.16 -16.50
CA HIS A 158 -15.80 6.42 -16.44
C HIS A 158 -16.28 5.99 -17.84
N THR A 159 -16.11 6.86 -18.86
CA THR A 159 -16.45 6.51 -20.25
C THR A 159 -15.54 5.38 -20.77
N TRP A 160 -14.26 5.42 -20.43
CA TRP A 160 -13.32 4.36 -20.78
C TRP A 160 -13.67 3.04 -20.08
N LEU A 161 -13.94 3.07 -18.75
CA LEU A 161 -14.38 1.91 -17.97
C LEU A 161 -15.64 1.27 -18.56
N SER A 162 -16.65 2.08 -18.87
CA SER A 162 -17.91 1.63 -19.48
C SER A 162 -17.65 0.81 -20.75
N LYS A 163 -16.73 1.27 -21.60
CA LYS A 163 -16.35 0.57 -22.82
C LYS A 163 -15.54 -0.70 -22.56
N GLN A 164 -14.56 -0.64 -21.65
CA GLN A 164 -13.70 -1.78 -21.34
C GLN A 164 -14.48 -2.95 -20.73
N LEU A 165 -15.45 -2.64 -19.85
CA LEU A 165 -16.18 -3.63 -19.09
C LEU A 165 -17.55 -3.98 -19.72
N GLY A 166 -17.97 -3.26 -20.77
CA GLY A 166 -19.28 -3.50 -21.40
C GLY A 166 -20.47 -3.14 -20.50
N ILE A 167 -20.32 -2.16 -19.60
CA ILE A 167 -21.35 -1.74 -18.64
C ILE A 167 -21.83 -0.31 -18.93
N SER A 168 -22.94 0.11 -18.32
CA SER A 168 -23.42 1.51 -18.45
C SER A 168 -22.46 2.51 -17.83
N LEU A 169 -22.52 3.77 -18.26
CA LEU A 169 -21.70 4.85 -17.68
C LEU A 169 -21.96 5.03 -16.18
N ASP A 170 -23.22 4.90 -15.75
CA ASP A 170 -23.59 5.02 -14.34
C ASP A 170 -23.03 3.87 -13.52
N ALA A 171 -23.09 2.64 -14.03
CA ALA A 171 -22.48 1.48 -13.39
C ALA A 171 -20.94 1.59 -13.32
N ALA A 172 -20.30 2.10 -14.37
CA ALA A 172 -18.86 2.35 -14.37
C ALA A 172 -18.45 3.40 -13.31
N LYS A 173 -19.24 4.46 -13.17
CA LYS A 173 -19.04 5.48 -12.14
C LYS A 173 -19.22 4.90 -10.73
N GLU A 174 -20.28 4.12 -10.50
CA GLU A 174 -20.55 3.49 -9.19
C GLU A 174 -19.43 2.51 -8.81
N LEU A 175 -18.93 1.74 -9.76
CA LEU A 175 -17.82 0.81 -9.56
C LEU A 175 -16.54 1.55 -9.17
N ASP A 176 -16.15 2.61 -9.91
CA ASP A 176 -14.99 3.45 -9.61
C ASP A 176 -15.14 4.09 -8.22
N ASP A 177 -16.28 4.67 -7.93
CA ASP A 177 -16.59 5.33 -6.66
C ASP A 177 -16.46 4.33 -5.48
N THR A 178 -17.04 3.14 -5.62
CA THR A 178 -17.00 2.08 -4.58
C THR A 178 -15.58 1.59 -4.34
N ALA A 179 -14.82 1.34 -5.40
CA ALA A 179 -13.42 0.92 -5.29
C ALA A 179 -12.56 1.99 -4.58
N ARG A 180 -12.76 3.27 -4.91
CA ARG A 180 -12.07 4.39 -4.27
C ARG A 180 -12.40 4.53 -2.80
N ASP A 181 -13.66 4.36 -2.41
CA ASP A 181 -14.08 4.38 -1.01
C ASP A 181 -13.41 3.26 -0.22
N GLN A 182 -13.42 2.06 -0.74
CA GLN A 182 -12.78 0.91 -0.10
C GLN A 182 -11.28 1.12 0.06
N ILE A 183 -10.57 1.52 -1.00
CA ILE A 183 -9.13 1.80 -0.95
C ILE A 183 -8.82 2.94 0.03
N ALA A 184 -9.63 3.99 0.07
CA ALA A 184 -9.45 5.08 1.03
C ALA A 184 -9.50 4.55 2.48
N LEU A 185 -10.46 3.68 2.81
CA LEU A 185 -10.57 3.05 4.14
C LEU A 185 -9.37 2.15 4.44
N GLU A 186 -8.97 1.28 3.51
CA GLU A 186 -7.81 0.40 3.63
C GLU A 186 -6.51 1.19 3.84
N LEU A 187 -6.40 2.36 3.22
CA LEU A 187 -5.30 3.30 3.40
C LEU A 187 -5.44 4.19 4.67
N GLY A 188 -6.49 4.02 5.48
CA GLY A 188 -6.71 4.79 6.72
C GLY A 188 -7.13 6.23 6.48
N HIS A 189 -7.91 6.46 5.44
CA HIS A 189 -8.53 7.75 5.12
C HIS A 189 -10.06 7.69 5.27
N ASN A 190 -10.66 8.80 5.70
CA ASN A 190 -12.12 8.89 5.87
C ASN A 190 -12.85 9.57 4.71
N ARG A 191 -12.10 9.91 3.65
CA ARG A 191 -12.62 10.65 2.50
C ARG A 191 -12.09 10.02 1.23
N ARG A 192 -12.98 9.75 0.30
CA ARG A 192 -12.69 9.20 -1.03
C ARG A 192 -11.65 10.03 -1.77
N GLU A 193 -11.77 11.35 -1.71
CA GLU A 193 -10.91 12.26 -2.47
C GLU A 193 -9.42 12.08 -2.16
N VAL A 194 -9.07 11.45 -1.01
CA VAL A 194 -7.69 11.13 -0.71
C VAL A 194 -7.14 10.06 -1.65
N SER A 195 -7.98 9.14 -2.13
CA SER A 195 -7.58 8.12 -3.10
C SER A 195 -7.11 8.73 -4.44
N ASN A 196 -7.59 9.93 -4.79
CA ASN A 196 -7.18 10.63 -6.01
C ASN A 196 -5.66 10.92 -6.05
N ALA A 197 -5.01 11.04 -4.88
CA ALA A 197 -3.55 11.20 -4.81
C ALA A 197 -2.77 9.95 -5.23
N TYR A 198 -3.41 8.79 -5.24
CA TYR A 198 -2.84 7.47 -5.55
C TYR A 198 -3.28 6.96 -6.91
N LEU A 199 -4.51 7.23 -7.30
CA LEU A 199 -5.19 6.60 -8.41
C LEU A 199 -5.36 7.54 -9.63
N GLY A 200 -5.18 8.83 -9.40
CA GLY A 200 -5.52 9.85 -10.38
C GLY A 200 -6.98 10.21 -10.39
#